data_0dc35b82ddb42d80bc1ca4002e946ab1
#
_entry.id   0dc35b82ddb42d80bc1ca4002e946ab1
#
_cell.length_a   1.000
_cell.length_b   1.000
_cell.length_c   1.000
_cell.angle_alpha   90.00
_cell.angle_beta   90.00
_cell.angle_gamma   90.00
#
_symmetry.space_group_name_H-M   'P 1'
#
loop_
_entity.id
_entity.type
_entity.pdbx_description
1 polymer ?
#
loop_
_entity_poly.entity_id
_entity_poly.type
_entity_poly.pdbx_seq_one_letter_code
_entity_poly.pdbx_strand_id
1 'polypeptide(L)'
;GTYPIEIFSEMHYSQAYKNQEPPRLDSVETSQKFITPDERLNDSLSVLNMDPDFVYDPEYGSELYRINCSFCHGLQGMGDGTVAPHISSDDSFYAITPTDEVPGSGMGAYKAVPQLHNLSQRLQGKDKAMNRLEYMLKMEAGNVGLGPMTSFLWVFPVDQRDQVINYIVDEETGLASYSK
;
A
#
# COMPACT_ATOMS: atom_id res chain seq x y z
N GLY A 1 5.54 -36.65 -43.32
CA GLY A 1 6.73 -36.92 -42.49
C GLY A 1 6.31 -37.23 -41.10
N THR A 2 6.60 -38.42 -40.61
CA THR A 2 6.46 -38.79 -39.20
C THR A 2 7.59 -38.13 -38.42
N TYR A 3 7.26 -37.35 -37.43
CA TYR A 3 8.24 -36.84 -36.48
C TYR A 3 8.82 -38.04 -35.71
N PRO A 4 10.14 -38.14 -35.51
CA PRO A 4 10.69 -39.19 -34.70
C PRO A 4 10.12 -39.08 -33.26
N ILE A 5 9.80 -40.22 -32.66
CA ILE A 5 9.40 -40.29 -31.27
C ILE A 5 10.60 -39.88 -30.42
N GLU A 6 10.48 -38.78 -29.72
CA GLU A 6 11.52 -38.31 -28.80
C GLU A 6 11.62 -39.26 -27.61
N ILE A 7 12.80 -39.84 -27.43
CA ILE A 7 13.10 -40.68 -26.25
C ILE A 7 13.48 -39.79 -25.06
N PHE A 8 14.13 -38.66 -25.34
CA PHE A 8 14.49 -37.64 -24.37
C PHE A 8 13.99 -36.29 -24.87
N SER A 9 13.10 -35.67 -24.10
CA SER A 9 12.49 -34.37 -24.45
C SER A 9 13.28 -33.18 -23.92
N GLU A 10 14.34 -33.45 -23.13
CA GLU A 10 15.18 -32.40 -22.56
C GLU A 10 15.79 -31.54 -23.66
N MET A 11 15.74 -30.24 -23.46
CA MET A 11 16.18 -29.20 -24.39
C MET A 11 15.34 -28.99 -25.65
N HIS A 12 14.36 -29.85 -25.96
CA HIS A 12 13.43 -29.63 -27.06
C HIS A 12 12.24 -28.78 -26.67
N TYR A 13 11.85 -28.81 -25.39
CA TYR A 13 10.78 -28.02 -24.83
C TYR A 13 11.30 -27.18 -23.69
N SER A 14 11.04 -25.88 -23.80
CA SER A 14 11.28 -24.99 -22.67
C SER A 14 10.36 -25.34 -21.50
N GLN A 15 10.88 -25.30 -20.28
CA GLN A 15 10.08 -25.45 -19.06
C GLN A 15 9.30 -24.17 -18.68
N ALA A 16 9.58 -23.04 -19.36
CA ALA A 16 8.83 -21.82 -19.21
C ALA A 16 7.38 -22.01 -19.74
N TYR A 17 6.43 -21.39 -19.05
CA TYR A 17 5.05 -21.38 -19.51
C TYR A 17 4.91 -20.65 -20.84
N LYS A 18 4.13 -21.22 -21.73
CA LYS A 18 3.72 -20.59 -22.98
C LYS A 18 2.38 -19.88 -22.79
N ASN A 19 2.09 -18.91 -23.67
CA ASN A 19 0.78 -18.28 -23.69
C ASN A 19 -0.33 -19.34 -23.85
N GLN A 20 -1.36 -19.24 -23.02
CA GLN A 20 -2.51 -20.16 -23.01
C GLN A 20 -2.19 -21.59 -22.53
N GLU A 21 -1.01 -21.84 -22.01
CA GLU A 21 -0.70 -23.12 -21.37
C GLU A 21 -1.29 -23.14 -19.94
N PRO A 22 -2.04 -24.20 -19.55
CA PRO A 22 -2.56 -24.30 -18.21
C PRO A 22 -1.42 -24.35 -17.19
N PRO A 23 -1.57 -23.72 -16.02
CA PRO A 23 -0.54 -23.70 -14.99
C PRO A 23 -0.25 -25.13 -14.52
N ARG A 24 1.03 -25.45 -14.41
CA ARG A 24 1.49 -26.77 -13.91
C ARG A 24 1.64 -26.80 -12.39
N LEU A 25 1.76 -25.62 -11.79
CA LEU A 25 1.86 -25.41 -10.36
C LEU A 25 0.85 -24.37 -9.95
N ASP A 26 0.22 -24.59 -8.82
CA ASP A 26 -0.62 -23.57 -8.19
C ASP A 26 0.26 -22.39 -7.74
N SER A 27 -0.32 -21.20 -7.72
CA SER A 27 0.35 -20.04 -7.16
C SER A 27 0.61 -20.25 -5.66
N VAL A 28 1.72 -19.72 -5.16
CA VAL A 28 1.97 -19.68 -3.72
C VAL A 28 0.86 -18.84 -3.06
N GLU A 29 0.26 -19.34 -1.96
CA GLU A 29 -0.85 -18.65 -1.28
C GLU A 29 -0.56 -17.21 -0.91
N THR A 30 0.70 -16.89 -0.64
CA THR A 30 1.16 -15.52 -0.32
C THR A 30 1.59 -14.72 -1.54
N SER A 31 1.46 -15.27 -2.76
CA SER A 31 1.87 -14.54 -3.97
C SER A 31 0.90 -13.40 -4.27
N GLN A 32 1.45 -12.21 -4.49
CA GLN A 32 0.68 -11.06 -4.93
C GLN A 32 0.49 -11.08 -6.45
N LYS A 33 -0.74 -10.96 -6.90
CA LYS A 33 -1.05 -10.85 -8.32
C LYS A 33 -0.55 -9.50 -8.85
N PHE A 34 0.14 -9.51 -9.99
CA PHE A 34 0.41 -8.26 -10.70
C PHE A 34 -0.90 -7.68 -11.26
N ILE A 35 -1.22 -6.47 -10.83
CA ILE A 35 -2.43 -5.75 -11.25
C ILE A 35 -2.13 -5.00 -12.55
N THR A 36 -2.90 -5.30 -13.60
CA THR A 36 -2.80 -4.61 -14.89
C THR A 36 -3.31 -3.16 -14.80
N PRO A 37 -2.94 -2.26 -15.75
CA PRO A 37 -3.46 -0.89 -15.76
C PRO A 37 -5.01 -0.82 -15.81
N ASP A 38 -5.66 -1.72 -16.55
CA ASP A 38 -7.12 -1.76 -16.66
C ASP A 38 -7.77 -2.25 -15.35
N GLU A 39 -7.20 -3.27 -14.72
CA GLU A 39 -7.65 -3.73 -13.40
C GLU A 39 -7.50 -2.64 -12.35
N ARG A 40 -6.44 -1.83 -12.42
CA ARG A 40 -6.25 -0.68 -11.51
C ARG A 40 -7.28 0.41 -11.70
N LEU A 41 -7.60 0.74 -12.94
CA LEU A 41 -8.65 1.73 -13.21
C LEU A 41 -9.97 1.28 -12.62
N ASN A 42 -10.31 0.00 -12.82
CA ASN A 42 -11.52 -0.60 -12.25
C ASN A 42 -11.47 -0.63 -10.72
N ASP A 43 -10.32 -0.93 -10.12
CA ASP A 43 -10.11 -0.92 -8.67
C ASP A 43 -10.25 0.49 -8.10
N SER A 44 -9.65 1.50 -8.75
CA SER A 44 -9.81 2.90 -8.34
C SER A 44 -11.26 3.39 -8.45
N LEU A 45 -12.00 2.96 -9.45
CA LEU A 45 -13.43 3.26 -9.56
C LEU A 45 -14.26 2.54 -8.49
N SER A 46 -13.84 1.35 -8.08
CA SER A 46 -14.51 0.56 -7.03
C SER A 46 -14.38 1.18 -5.64
N VAL A 47 -13.43 2.10 -5.44
CA VAL A 47 -13.29 2.86 -4.17
C VAL A 47 -14.58 3.61 -3.80
N LEU A 48 -15.35 4.05 -4.79
CA LEU A 48 -16.63 4.72 -4.58
C LEU A 48 -17.69 3.80 -3.97
N ASN A 49 -17.56 2.50 -4.18
CA ASN A 49 -18.49 1.49 -3.71
C ASN A 49 -17.81 0.62 -2.64
N MET A 50 -18.29 0.69 -1.41
CA MET A 50 -17.87 -0.27 -0.38
C MET A 50 -18.42 -1.65 -0.75
N ASP A 51 -17.60 -2.69 -0.67
CA ASP A 51 -18.07 -4.06 -0.80
C ASP A 51 -19.10 -4.34 0.31
N PRO A 52 -20.35 -4.71 -0.03
CA PRO A 52 -21.38 -5.00 0.95
C PRO A 52 -21.02 -6.21 1.83
N ASP A 53 -20.17 -7.11 1.34
CA ASP A 53 -19.73 -8.30 2.05
C ASP A 53 -18.41 -8.09 2.82
N PHE A 54 -17.87 -6.85 2.80
CA PHE A 54 -16.64 -6.51 3.52
C PHE A 54 -16.80 -6.73 5.04
N VAL A 55 -15.89 -7.52 5.60
CA VAL A 55 -15.79 -7.74 7.04
C VAL A 55 -14.43 -7.26 7.52
N TYR A 56 -14.45 -6.35 8.49
CA TYR A 56 -13.22 -5.87 9.12
C TYR A 56 -12.63 -6.93 10.05
N ASP A 57 -11.36 -7.23 9.86
CA ASP A 57 -10.55 -8.09 10.70
C ASP A 57 -9.42 -7.26 11.33
N PRO A 58 -9.50 -6.99 12.66
CA PRO A 58 -8.50 -6.19 13.36
C PRO A 58 -7.09 -6.78 13.32
N GLU A 59 -6.94 -8.09 13.38
CA GLU A 59 -5.65 -8.76 13.34
C GLU A 59 -5.00 -8.59 11.97
N TYR A 60 -5.76 -8.85 10.91
CA TYR A 60 -5.29 -8.67 9.55
C TYR A 60 -5.00 -7.18 9.24
N GLY A 61 -5.87 -6.26 9.64
CA GLY A 61 -5.64 -4.82 9.49
C GLY A 61 -4.37 -4.34 10.20
N SER A 62 -4.14 -4.84 11.43
CA SER A 62 -2.94 -4.52 12.20
C SER A 62 -1.66 -5.03 11.54
N GLU A 63 -1.68 -6.23 10.97
CA GLU A 63 -0.53 -6.82 10.29
C GLU A 63 -0.20 -6.07 8.99
N LEU A 64 -1.21 -5.72 8.18
CA LEU A 64 -1.03 -4.88 7.00
C LEU A 64 -0.41 -3.52 7.36
N TYR A 65 -0.92 -2.88 8.44
CA TYR A 65 -0.37 -1.63 8.93
C TYR A 65 1.07 -1.79 9.42
N ARG A 66 1.35 -2.82 10.21
CA ARG A 66 2.67 -3.11 10.77
C ARG A 66 3.73 -3.25 9.68
N ILE A 67 3.41 -3.98 8.61
CA ILE A 67 4.36 -4.26 7.52
C ILE A 67 4.59 -3.03 6.64
N ASN A 68 3.55 -2.25 6.36
CA ASN A 68 3.60 -1.26 5.28
C ASN A 68 3.61 0.21 5.75
N CYS A 69 3.15 0.48 6.96
CA CYS A 69 2.94 1.85 7.43
C CYS A 69 3.80 2.22 8.65
N SER A 70 4.06 1.23 9.52
CA SER A 70 4.66 1.48 10.83
C SER A 70 6.08 2.01 10.77
N PHE A 71 6.84 1.70 9.73
CA PHE A 71 8.22 2.16 9.58
C PHE A 71 8.33 3.69 9.42
N CYS A 72 7.28 4.35 8.92
CA CYS A 72 7.18 5.80 8.88
C CYS A 72 6.28 6.33 10.01
N HIS A 73 5.08 5.76 10.17
CA HIS A 73 4.08 6.29 11.10
C HIS A 73 4.21 5.80 12.53
N GLY A 74 5.10 4.84 12.81
CA GLY A 74 5.27 4.23 14.12
C GLY A 74 4.26 3.11 14.40
N LEU A 75 4.60 2.19 15.30
CA LEU A 75 3.73 1.06 15.65
C LEU A 75 2.40 1.51 16.29
N GLN A 76 2.41 2.62 16.99
CA GLN A 76 1.23 3.22 17.63
C GLN A 76 0.66 4.40 16.82
N GLY A 77 1.15 4.63 15.61
CA GLY A 77 0.68 5.71 14.76
C GLY A 77 1.04 7.12 15.25
N MET A 78 2.12 7.26 16.04
CA MET A 78 2.55 8.55 16.59
C MET A 78 3.43 9.38 15.66
N GLY A 79 3.76 8.85 14.46
CA GLY A 79 4.65 9.52 13.50
C GLY A 79 6.13 9.35 13.84
N ASP A 80 6.46 8.40 14.69
CA ASP A 80 7.78 8.14 15.29
C ASP A 80 8.42 6.85 14.73
N GLY A 81 8.03 6.44 13.54
CA GLY A 81 8.61 5.28 12.87
C GLY A 81 10.12 5.43 12.63
N THR A 82 10.81 4.32 12.42
CA THR A 82 12.28 4.27 12.28
C THR A 82 12.82 5.14 11.15
N VAL A 83 12.02 5.38 10.11
CA VAL A 83 12.39 6.21 8.95
C VAL A 83 11.98 7.68 9.14
N ALA A 84 11.09 7.99 10.08
CA ALA A 84 10.58 9.34 10.30
C ALA A 84 11.68 10.39 10.54
N PRO A 85 12.73 10.17 11.37
CA PRO A 85 13.81 11.13 11.54
C PRO A 85 14.56 11.44 10.25
N HIS A 86 14.74 10.45 9.37
CA HIS A 86 15.43 10.63 8.10
C HIS A 86 14.60 11.42 7.09
N ILE A 87 13.27 11.26 7.10
CA ILE A 87 12.35 12.01 6.25
C ILE A 87 12.28 13.48 6.68
N SER A 88 12.31 13.72 8.00
CA SER A 88 12.18 15.05 8.60
C SER A 88 13.50 15.81 8.73
N SER A 89 14.62 15.22 8.33
CA SER A 89 15.94 15.87 8.35
C SER A 89 16.04 16.92 7.25
N ASP A 90 16.73 18.03 7.56
CA ASP A 90 17.08 19.05 6.57
C ASP A 90 18.02 18.52 5.49
N ASP A 91 18.76 17.44 5.75
CA ASP A 91 19.62 16.74 4.80
C ASP A 91 18.88 15.68 3.98
N SER A 92 17.57 15.53 4.17
CA SER A 92 16.80 14.55 3.42
C SER A 92 16.72 14.90 1.93
N PHE A 93 16.62 13.88 1.08
CA PHE A 93 16.38 14.08 -0.36
C PHE A 93 15.20 15.03 -0.65
N TYR A 94 14.18 15.01 0.20
CA TYR A 94 12.98 15.83 0.04
C TYR A 94 13.21 17.32 0.41
N ALA A 95 14.13 17.59 1.33
CA ALA A 95 14.49 18.93 1.76
C ALA A 95 15.46 19.62 0.80
N ILE A 96 16.35 18.86 0.16
CA ILE A 96 17.41 19.38 -0.68
C ILE A 96 16.85 19.97 -1.97
N THR A 97 17.21 21.20 -2.29
CA THR A 97 16.95 21.79 -3.61
C THR A 97 17.88 21.14 -4.64
N PRO A 98 17.34 20.56 -5.74
CA PRO A 98 18.16 19.87 -6.71
C PRO A 98 19.12 20.84 -7.42
N THR A 99 20.36 20.37 -7.63
CA THR A 99 21.38 21.01 -8.45
C THR A 99 21.94 20.00 -9.42
N ASP A 100 22.80 20.42 -10.37
CA ASP A 100 23.43 19.51 -11.33
C ASP A 100 24.29 18.42 -10.63
N GLU A 101 24.76 18.71 -9.43
CA GLU A 101 25.66 17.81 -8.69
C GLU A 101 24.93 17.07 -7.54
N VAL A 102 23.86 17.63 -7.00
CA VAL A 102 23.14 17.08 -5.84
C VAL A 102 21.69 16.82 -6.19
N PRO A 103 21.25 15.54 -6.19
CA PRO A 103 19.86 15.22 -6.43
C PRO A 103 19.00 15.59 -5.21
N GLY A 104 17.80 16.10 -5.47
CA GLY A 104 16.83 16.44 -4.44
C GLY A 104 15.45 16.69 -5.05
N SER A 105 14.40 16.75 -4.24
CA SER A 105 13.04 17.02 -4.71
C SER A 105 12.69 18.50 -4.73
N GLY A 106 13.38 19.34 -3.99
CA GLY A 106 13.11 20.77 -3.86
C GLY A 106 11.81 21.12 -3.14
N MET A 107 11.17 20.17 -2.47
CA MET A 107 9.88 20.38 -1.81
C MET A 107 9.98 21.00 -0.41
N GLY A 108 11.17 21.10 0.13
CA GLY A 108 11.42 21.51 1.51
C GLY A 108 11.29 20.35 2.51
N ALA A 109 11.88 20.51 3.69
CA ALA A 109 11.85 19.49 4.73
C ALA A 109 10.41 19.24 5.23
N TYR A 110 10.05 17.97 5.36
CA TYR A 110 8.85 17.58 6.09
C TYR A 110 9.10 17.77 7.58
N LYS A 111 8.29 18.57 8.25
CA LYS A 111 8.47 18.87 9.67
C LYS A 111 8.27 17.65 10.57
N ALA A 112 7.35 16.77 10.19
CA ALA A 112 7.06 15.52 10.88
C ALA A 112 6.24 14.58 9.99
N VAL A 113 6.37 13.28 10.26
CA VAL A 113 5.42 12.29 9.71
C VAL A 113 4.08 12.46 10.44
N PRO A 114 2.95 12.48 9.73
CA PRO A 114 1.65 12.68 10.34
C PRO A 114 1.31 11.59 11.37
N GLN A 115 0.76 12.02 12.50
CA GLN A 115 0.21 11.10 13.50
C GLN A 115 -1.12 10.53 13.01
N LEU A 116 -1.30 9.23 13.13
CA LEU A 116 -2.51 8.51 12.73
C LEU A 116 -3.39 8.10 13.91
N HIS A 117 -2.82 7.86 15.10
CA HIS A 117 -3.58 7.42 16.27
C HIS A 117 -4.70 8.39 16.69
N ASN A 118 -4.55 9.68 16.45
CA ASN A 118 -5.56 10.70 16.78
C ASN A 118 -6.45 11.09 15.60
N LEU A 119 -6.44 10.29 14.55
CA LEU A 119 -7.11 10.61 13.30
C LEU A 119 -8.64 10.61 13.45
N SER A 120 -9.19 9.62 14.16
CA SER A 120 -10.62 9.55 14.47
C SER A 120 -11.11 10.79 15.22
N GLN A 121 -10.32 11.31 16.16
CA GLN A 121 -10.66 12.51 16.92
C GLN A 121 -10.65 13.78 16.04
N ARG A 122 -9.66 13.90 15.15
CA ARG A 122 -9.58 15.04 14.22
C ARG A 122 -10.71 15.08 13.20
N LEU A 123 -11.38 13.94 13.02
CA LEU A 123 -12.46 13.78 12.05
C LEU A 123 -13.84 13.76 12.70
N GLN A 124 -13.92 13.95 14.01
CA GLN A 124 -15.21 14.04 14.70
C GLN A 124 -16.10 15.08 14.04
N GLY A 125 -17.32 14.66 13.68
CA GLY A 125 -18.29 15.50 12.98
C GLY A 125 -18.30 15.41 11.47
N LYS A 126 -17.37 14.67 10.85
CA LYS A 126 -17.42 14.37 9.41
C LYS A 126 -18.17 13.06 9.14
N ASP A 127 -18.77 12.95 7.96
CA ASP A 127 -19.40 11.72 7.51
C ASP A 127 -18.36 10.59 7.38
N LYS A 128 -18.66 9.41 7.95
CA LYS A 128 -17.77 8.25 7.90
C LYS A 128 -17.44 7.82 6.46
N ALA A 129 -18.42 7.88 5.56
CA ALA A 129 -18.21 7.51 4.14
C ALA A 129 -17.26 8.49 3.46
N MET A 130 -17.39 9.79 3.71
CA MET A 130 -16.49 10.80 3.16
C MET A 130 -15.08 10.67 3.72
N ASN A 131 -14.95 10.33 5.00
CA ASN A 131 -13.66 10.08 5.63
C ASN A 131 -12.96 8.87 5.01
N ARG A 132 -13.69 7.77 4.82
CA ARG A 132 -13.17 6.58 4.14
C ARG A 132 -12.65 6.94 2.75
N LEU A 133 -13.44 7.65 1.96
CA LEU A 133 -13.06 8.07 0.61
C LEU A 133 -11.80 8.95 0.63
N GLU A 134 -11.72 9.91 1.54
CA GLU A 134 -10.54 10.79 1.69
C GLU A 134 -9.26 9.96 1.96
N TYR A 135 -9.36 8.94 2.85
CA TYR A 135 -8.21 8.08 3.14
C TYR A 135 -7.85 7.14 2.01
N MET A 136 -8.85 6.57 1.34
CA MET A 136 -8.61 5.77 0.16
C MET A 136 -7.84 6.55 -0.91
N LEU A 137 -8.32 7.74 -1.24
CA LEU A 137 -7.66 8.63 -2.20
C LEU A 137 -6.26 9.05 -1.74
N LYS A 138 -6.07 9.26 -0.43
CA LYS A 138 -4.76 9.58 0.13
C LYS A 138 -3.78 8.43 0.01
N MET A 139 -4.23 7.20 0.26
CA MET A 139 -3.42 6.01 0.08
C MET A 139 -3.11 5.75 -1.40
N GLU A 140 -4.07 5.96 -2.30
CA GLU A 140 -3.87 5.81 -3.74
C GLU A 140 -2.87 6.83 -4.29
N ALA A 141 -3.07 8.09 -3.97
CA ALA A 141 -2.22 9.15 -4.48
C ALA A 141 -0.83 9.17 -3.83
N GLY A 142 -0.74 8.76 -2.55
CA GLY A 142 0.44 9.02 -1.75
C GLY A 142 0.74 10.52 -1.75
N ASN A 143 1.99 10.89 -1.99
CA ASN A 143 2.38 12.28 -2.21
C ASN A 143 2.55 12.60 -3.71
N VAL A 144 1.80 11.91 -4.58
CA VAL A 144 1.79 12.14 -6.04
C VAL A 144 3.19 12.02 -6.66
N GLY A 145 3.99 11.09 -6.12
CA GLY A 145 5.37 10.84 -6.59
C GLY A 145 6.41 11.91 -6.19
N LEU A 146 6.01 12.95 -5.46
CA LEU A 146 6.89 14.06 -5.08
C LEU A 146 7.31 14.02 -3.60
N GLY A 147 6.66 13.19 -2.78
CA GLY A 147 6.94 13.10 -1.35
C GLY A 147 7.28 11.68 -0.90
N PRO A 148 7.61 11.52 0.40
CA PRO A 148 8.05 10.24 0.95
C PRO A 148 6.96 9.17 1.04
N MET A 149 5.67 9.54 1.09
CA MET A 149 4.58 8.58 1.09
C MET A 149 4.36 8.04 -0.32
N THR A 150 4.57 6.74 -0.50
CA THR A 150 4.34 6.07 -1.79
C THR A 150 2.86 5.88 -2.06
N SER A 151 2.49 5.70 -3.33
CA SER A 151 1.15 5.27 -3.70
C SER A 151 0.95 3.80 -3.34
N PHE A 152 -0.12 3.50 -2.61
CA PHE A 152 -0.51 2.13 -2.27
C PHE A 152 -1.50 1.51 -3.26
N LEU A 153 -1.85 2.22 -4.33
CA LEU A 153 -2.67 1.69 -5.42
C LEU A 153 -2.12 0.39 -6.02
N TRP A 154 -0.78 0.26 -6.00
CA TRP A 154 -0.08 -0.87 -6.58
C TRP A 154 0.20 -2.00 -5.59
N VAL A 155 0.08 -1.73 -4.30
CA VAL A 155 0.44 -2.65 -3.22
C VAL A 155 -0.80 -3.36 -2.69
N PHE A 156 -1.90 -2.62 -2.55
CA PHE A 156 -3.11 -3.10 -1.92
C PHE A 156 -4.33 -3.01 -2.83
N PRO A 157 -5.11 -4.07 -2.99
CA PRO A 157 -6.48 -3.99 -3.47
C PRO A 157 -7.36 -3.19 -2.49
N VAL A 158 -8.56 -2.81 -2.94
CA VAL A 158 -9.45 -1.92 -2.16
C VAL A 158 -9.82 -2.50 -0.80
N ASP A 159 -10.11 -3.79 -0.73
CA ASP A 159 -10.45 -4.51 0.50
C ASP A 159 -9.33 -4.44 1.55
N GLN A 160 -8.08 -4.62 1.14
CA GLN A 160 -6.93 -4.49 2.05
C GLN A 160 -6.73 -3.05 2.52
N ARG A 161 -6.97 -2.06 1.66
CA ARG A 161 -6.94 -0.66 2.06
C ARG A 161 -8.03 -0.35 3.07
N ASP A 162 -9.23 -0.92 2.89
CA ASP A 162 -10.31 -0.82 3.87
C ASP A 162 -9.93 -1.45 5.21
N GLN A 163 -9.25 -2.60 5.22
CA GLN A 163 -8.73 -3.20 6.47
C GLN A 163 -7.79 -2.24 7.21
N VAL A 164 -6.83 -1.64 6.49
CA VAL A 164 -5.89 -0.68 7.09
C VAL A 164 -6.60 0.57 7.61
N ILE A 165 -7.54 1.12 6.84
CA ILE A 165 -8.29 2.32 7.24
C ILE A 165 -9.13 2.05 8.50
N ASN A 166 -9.83 0.91 8.52
CA ASN A 166 -10.60 0.53 9.70
C ASN A 166 -9.70 0.34 10.93
N TYR A 167 -8.52 -0.29 10.77
CA TYR A 167 -7.55 -0.42 11.85
C TYR A 167 -7.05 0.95 12.38
N ILE A 168 -6.83 1.92 11.49
CA ILE A 168 -6.38 3.26 11.91
C ILE A 168 -7.44 3.96 12.78
N VAL A 169 -8.72 3.81 12.44
CA VAL A 169 -9.83 4.51 13.14
C VAL A 169 -10.49 3.70 14.24
N ASP A 170 -10.12 2.44 14.43
CA ASP A 170 -10.68 1.56 15.46
C ASP A 170 -10.22 2.01 16.86
N GLU A 171 -11.19 2.35 17.71
CA GLU A 171 -10.97 2.84 19.08
C GLU A 171 -10.81 1.71 20.11
N GLU A 172 -11.09 0.48 19.75
CA GLU A 172 -11.01 -0.67 20.66
C GLU A 172 -9.71 -1.42 20.55
N THR A 173 -9.34 -1.83 19.34
CA THR A 173 -8.19 -2.69 19.06
C THR A 173 -7.18 -2.05 18.09
N GLY A 174 -7.56 -0.95 17.44
CA GLY A 174 -6.74 -0.27 16.44
C GLY A 174 -5.90 0.88 16.99
N LEU A 175 -5.38 1.69 16.07
CA LEU A 175 -4.51 2.82 16.43
C LEU A 175 -5.23 3.89 17.26
N ALA A 176 -6.51 4.12 17.03
CA ALA A 176 -7.26 5.11 17.79
C ALA A 176 -7.37 4.78 19.28
N SER A 177 -7.16 3.52 19.69
CA SER A 177 -7.11 3.11 21.09
C SER A 177 -5.93 3.75 21.85
N TYR A 178 -4.86 4.13 21.17
CA TYR A 178 -3.69 4.80 21.76
C TYR A 178 -3.90 6.32 21.97
N SER A 179 -5.01 6.87 21.54
CA SER A 179 -5.32 8.30 21.70
C SER A 179 -6.04 8.65 22.98
N LYS A 180 -6.27 7.66 23.87
CA LYS A 180 -6.97 7.81 25.17
C LYS A 180 -6.05 8.33 26.26
#